data_98c9c98ac78b2b68409977ddb86f721e
#
_entry.id   98c9c98ac78b2b68409977ddb86f721e
#
_cell.length_a   1.000
_cell.length_b   1.000
_cell.length_c   1.000
_cell.angle_alpha   90.00
_cell.angle_beta   90.00
_cell.angle_gamma   90.00
#
_symmetry.space_group_name_H-M   'P 1'
#
loop_
_entity.id
_entity.type
_entity.pdbx_description
1 polymer ?
#
loop_
_entity_poly.entity_id
_entity_poly.type
_entity_poly.pdbx_seq_one_letter_code
_entity_poly.pdbx_strand_id
1 'polypeptide(L)'
;MPISVTCPGCLTRFTVSDKYAGKKGPCPKCKKDLIVPDKSQEVVIHAPEIGPKDSKGVSVLKPLKRAEFKLSNRELIVGAAFAILATGTAIFARVRFNEPPWMLSAFGAFMLAFPLAWVGYSFFHDDELEEYSGKERSTRVGICALIFAMTWGVYWFLAYYMGNKALADVDPISFAIFLVIMFVVGTLGSLVAMDLDIGQALLHYAMYFFVTFLLALVTGAQLSEPLSSGKGKSPYPTVNSQIKSPGVTGRAK
;
A
#
# COMPACT_ATOMS: atom_id res chain seq x y z
N MET A 1 -43.11 -40.76 -2.31
CA MET A 1 -42.56 -39.39 -2.42
C MET A 1 -42.87 -38.89 -3.82
N PRO A 2 -43.24 -37.63 -4.02
CA PRO A 2 -43.52 -37.12 -5.37
C PRO A 2 -42.25 -37.06 -6.24
N ILE A 3 -42.36 -37.44 -7.51
CA ILE A 3 -41.27 -37.46 -8.49
C ILE A 3 -41.25 -36.17 -9.26
N SER A 4 -40.09 -35.48 -9.32
CA SER A 4 -39.92 -34.26 -10.10
C SER A 4 -39.60 -34.57 -11.56
N VAL A 5 -40.43 -34.10 -12.48
CA VAL A 5 -40.30 -34.36 -13.90
C VAL A 5 -40.18 -33.06 -14.68
N THR A 6 -39.26 -33.01 -15.65
CA THR A 6 -39.11 -31.88 -16.57
C THR A 6 -39.56 -32.29 -17.96
N CYS A 7 -40.53 -31.56 -18.55
CA CYS A 7 -41.00 -31.86 -19.88
C CYS A 7 -39.95 -31.47 -20.94
N PRO A 8 -39.55 -32.42 -21.86
CA PRO A 8 -38.57 -32.11 -22.91
C PRO A 8 -39.12 -31.17 -23.98
N GLY A 9 -40.44 -30.96 -24.03
CA GLY A 9 -41.06 -30.11 -25.07
C GLY A 9 -41.19 -28.64 -24.66
N CYS A 10 -41.47 -28.36 -23.39
CA CYS A 10 -41.71 -26.98 -22.91
C CYS A 10 -40.84 -26.60 -21.70
N LEU A 11 -39.91 -27.48 -21.27
CA LEU A 11 -38.99 -27.32 -20.16
C LEU A 11 -39.66 -26.97 -18.82
N THR A 12 -40.96 -27.13 -18.71
CA THR A 12 -41.68 -26.88 -17.46
C THR A 12 -41.43 -28.04 -16.51
N ARG A 13 -41.10 -27.71 -15.27
CA ARG A 13 -40.90 -28.64 -14.16
C ARG A 13 -42.20 -28.81 -13.38
N PHE A 14 -42.59 -30.04 -13.11
CA PHE A 14 -43.78 -30.36 -12.29
C PHE A 14 -43.56 -31.66 -11.51
N THR A 15 -44.36 -31.88 -10.50
CA THR A 15 -44.26 -33.04 -9.62
C THR A 15 -45.39 -34.03 -9.88
N VAL A 16 -45.07 -35.30 -9.94
CA VAL A 16 -46.01 -36.39 -10.23
C VAL A 16 -45.99 -37.37 -9.04
N SER A 17 -47.14 -37.98 -8.76
CA SER A 17 -47.22 -39.00 -7.71
C SER A 17 -46.45 -40.27 -8.12
N ASP A 18 -45.88 -40.97 -7.14
CA ASP A 18 -45.15 -42.27 -7.26
C ASP A 18 -45.91 -43.32 -8.08
N LYS A 19 -47.25 -43.27 -8.09
CA LYS A 19 -48.11 -44.24 -8.82
C LYS A 19 -47.90 -44.20 -10.34
N TYR A 20 -47.24 -43.11 -10.82
CA TYR A 20 -47.01 -42.91 -12.25
C TYR A 20 -45.54 -43.14 -12.66
N ALA A 21 -44.70 -43.62 -11.77
CA ALA A 21 -43.34 -43.99 -12.05
C ALA A 21 -43.26 -44.98 -13.21
N GLY A 22 -42.39 -44.73 -14.21
CA GLY A 22 -42.21 -45.54 -15.41
C GLY A 22 -43.34 -45.46 -16.44
N LYS A 23 -44.45 -44.72 -16.20
CA LYS A 23 -45.58 -44.62 -17.11
C LYS A 23 -45.47 -43.41 -18.04
N LYS A 24 -46.08 -43.55 -19.24
CA LYS A 24 -46.22 -42.43 -20.16
C LYS A 24 -47.47 -41.61 -19.81
N GLY A 25 -47.36 -40.31 -19.84
CA GLY A 25 -48.46 -39.38 -19.61
C GLY A 25 -48.28 -38.07 -20.34
N PRO A 26 -49.36 -37.32 -20.61
CA PRO A 26 -49.29 -36.02 -21.31
C PRO A 26 -48.81 -34.92 -20.34
N CYS A 27 -48.00 -34.02 -20.85
CA CYS A 27 -47.58 -32.82 -20.11
C CYS A 27 -48.79 -31.92 -19.79
N PRO A 28 -48.98 -31.42 -18.57
CA PRO A 28 -50.10 -30.57 -18.25
C PRO A 28 -50.09 -29.23 -18.99
N LYS A 29 -48.94 -28.76 -19.49
CA LYS A 29 -48.80 -27.46 -20.14
C LYS A 29 -48.83 -27.56 -21.66
N CYS A 30 -48.05 -28.46 -22.29
CA CYS A 30 -47.93 -28.57 -23.77
C CYS A 30 -48.56 -29.81 -24.36
N LYS A 31 -49.17 -30.71 -23.52
CA LYS A 31 -49.84 -31.96 -23.89
C LYS A 31 -48.96 -33.00 -24.64
N LYS A 32 -47.65 -32.76 -24.70
CA LYS A 32 -46.69 -33.69 -25.29
C LYS A 32 -46.47 -34.89 -24.36
N ASP A 33 -46.48 -36.08 -24.92
CA ASP A 33 -46.25 -37.31 -24.14
C ASP A 33 -44.81 -37.32 -23.57
N LEU A 34 -44.70 -37.65 -22.31
CA LEU A 34 -43.42 -37.79 -21.59
C LEU A 34 -43.47 -39.10 -20.78
N ILE A 35 -42.29 -39.66 -20.53
CA ILE A 35 -42.13 -40.83 -19.68
C ILE A 35 -41.71 -40.32 -18.29
N VAL A 36 -42.44 -40.67 -17.25
CA VAL A 36 -42.04 -40.38 -15.89
C VAL A 36 -40.88 -41.30 -15.53
N PRO A 37 -39.74 -40.76 -15.05
CA PRO A 37 -38.58 -41.59 -14.66
C PRO A 37 -38.97 -42.55 -13.57
N ASP A 38 -38.40 -43.77 -13.63
CA ASP A 38 -38.52 -44.71 -12.54
C ASP A 38 -37.67 -44.29 -11.33
N LYS A 39 -38.05 -44.60 -10.11
CA LYS A 39 -37.33 -44.27 -8.87
C LYS A 39 -35.86 -44.70 -8.88
N SER A 40 -35.57 -45.79 -9.59
CA SER A 40 -34.19 -46.29 -9.77
C SER A 40 -33.30 -45.42 -10.65
N GLN A 41 -33.91 -44.50 -11.41
CA GLN A 41 -33.19 -43.55 -12.29
C GLN A 41 -33.14 -42.11 -11.74
N GLU A 42 -33.71 -41.88 -10.56
CA GLU A 42 -33.56 -40.62 -9.87
C GLU A 42 -32.10 -40.49 -9.40
N VAL A 43 -31.30 -39.73 -10.13
CA VAL A 43 -29.96 -39.38 -9.68
C VAL A 43 -30.15 -38.50 -8.43
N VAL A 44 -30.05 -39.11 -7.27
CA VAL A 44 -29.93 -38.37 -6.02
C VAL A 44 -28.62 -37.62 -6.11
N ILE A 45 -28.67 -36.33 -6.49
CA ILE A 45 -27.54 -35.46 -6.32
C ILE A 45 -27.37 -35.33 -4.79
N HIS A 46 -26.56 -36.23 -4.24
CA HIS A 46 -26.04 -35.97 -2.91
C HIS A 46 -25.33 -34.62 -3.00
N ALA A 47 -25.83 -33.64 -2.32
CA ALA A 47 -25.04 -32.42 -2.04
C ALA A 47 -23.67 -32.93 -1.60
N PRO A 48 -22.55 -32.45 -2.21
CA PRO A 48 -21.24 -32.98 -1.88
C PRO A 48 -21.14 -33.02 -0.36
N GLU A 49 -21.00 -34.19 0.21
CA GLU A 49 -20.79 -34.35 1.65
C GLU A 49 -19.63 -33.41 1.97
N ILE A 50 -19.92 -32.41 2.77
CA ILE A 50 -19.05 -31.31 3.18
C ILE A 50 -17.66 -31.90 3.40
N GLY A 51 -16.76 -31.75 2.43
CA GLY A 51 -15.36 -32.09 2.39
C GLY A 51 -14.79 -33.20 3.25
N PRO A 52 -13.56 -33.60 3.07
CA PRO A 52 -12.93 -34.65 3.84
C PRO A 52 -13.06 -34.33 5.34
N LYS A 53 -13.61 -35.31 6.08
CA LYS A 53 -13.75 -35.25 7.54
C LYS A 53 -12.50 -35.83 8.17
N ASP A 54 -11.99 -35.15 9.19
CA ASP A 54 -10.95 -35.67 10.08
C ASP A 54 -11.41 -36.97 10.76
N SER A 55 -10.47 -37.78 11.27
CA SER A 55 -10.71 -38.99 12.05
C SER A 55 -11.70 -38.81 13.23
N LYS A 56 -11.97 -37.58 13.62
CA LYS A 56 -12.96 -37.17 14.64
C LYS A 56 -14.29 -36.71 14.05
N GLY A 57 -14.53 -36.87 12.75
CA GLY A 57 -15.77 -36.47 12.08
C GLY A 57 -15.96 -34.95 11.87
N VAL A 58 -14.95 -34.13 12.14
CA VAL A 58 -14.98 -32.72 11.95
C VAL A 58 -14.56 -32.38 10.51
N SER A 59 -15.32 -31.53 9.81
CA SER A 59 -14.98 -31.07 8.45
C SER A 59 -13.60 -30.41 8.45
N VAL A 60 -12.69 -30.92 7.63
CA VAL A 60 -11.33 -30.36 7.45
C VAL A 60 -11.39 -29.03 6.67
N LEU A 61 -12.40 -28.88 5.81
CA LEU A 61 -12.64 -27.64 5.08
C LEU A 61 -13.52 -26.72 5.95
N LYS A 62 -12.89 -26.01 6.87
CA LYS A 62 -13.54 -24.85 7.49
C LYS A 62 -13.61 -23.74 6.44
N PRO A 63 -14.80 -23.14 6.17
CA PRO A 63 -14.84 -21.94 5.36
C PRO A 63 -13.93 -20.91 6.01
N LEU A 64 -12.92 -20.44 5.27
CA LEU A 64 -12.05 -19.36 5.70
C LEU A 64 -12.96 -18.16 6.00
N LYS A 65 -13.12 -17.85 7.28
CA LYS A 65 -13.79 -16.61 7.67
C LYS A 65 -12.86 -15.51 7.18
N ARG A 66 -13.34 -14.67 6.26
CA ARG A 66 -12.65 -13.41 5.94
C ARG A 66 -12.34 -12.72 7.26
N ALA A 67 -11.07 -12.55 7.55
CA ALA A 67 -10.64 -11.78 8.70
C ALA A 67 -11.09 -10.34 8.45
N GLU A 68 -12.13 -9.90 9.14
CA GLU A 68 -12.46 -8.47 9.15
C GLU A 68 -11.26 -7.75 9.77
N PHE A 69 -10.68 -6.80 9.01
CA PHE A 69 -9.61 -5.95 9.51
C PHE A 69 -10.09 -5.22 10.77
N LYS A 70 -9.66 -5.71 11.93
CA LYS A 70 -9.91 -5.07 13.23
C LYS A 70 -8.58 -4.62 13.80
N LEU A 71 -8.26 -3.34 13.60
CA LEU A 71 -7.21 -2.71 14.40
C LEU A 71 -7.52 -2.93 15.89
N SER A 72 -6.58 -3.51 16.59
CA SER A 72 -6.67 -3.56 18.04
C SER A 72 -6.66 -2.12 18.59
N ASN A 73 -7.50 -1.84 19.59
CA ASN A 73 -7.52 -0.51 20.25
C ASN A 73 -6.12 -0.08 20.70
N ARG A 74 -5.27 -1.04 21.07
CA ARG A 74 -3.87 -0.78 21.45
C ARG A 74 -3.04 -0.28 20.25
N GLU A 75 -3.17 -0.89 19.09
CA GLU A 75 -2.45 -0.48 17.87
C GLU A 75 -2.90 0.91 17.41
N LEU A 76 -4.20 1.18 17.51
CA LEU A 76 -4.77 2.49 17.19
C LEU A 76 -4.26 3.59 18.14
N ILE A 77 -4.20 3.33 19.45
CA ILE A 77 -3.68 4.29 20.44
C ILE A 77 -2.19 4.54 20.20
N VAL A 78 -1.41 3.49 19.97
CA VAL A 78 0.04 3.61 19.68
C VAL A 78 0.27 4.39 18.39
N GLY A 79 -0.45 4.07 17.32
CA GLY A 79 -0.36 4.80 16.06
C GLY A 79 -0.73 6.28 16.18
N ALA A 80 -1.82 6.58 16.91
CA ALA A 80 -2.23 7.95 17.20
C ALA A 80 -1.19 8.71 18.03
N ALA A 81 -0.58 8.08 19.04
CA ALA A 81 0.47 8.69 19.84
C ALA A 81 1.71 9.04 19.00
N PHE A 82 2.13 8.14 18.10
CA PHE A 82 3.22 8.42 17.15
C PHE A 82 2.88 9.56 16.17
N ALA A 83 1.66 9.60 15.66
CA ALA A 83 1.21 10.67 14.77
C ALA A 83 1.20 12.04 15.47
N ILE A 84 0.70 12.10 16.70
CA ILE A 84 0.67 13.33 17.52
C ILE A 84 2.10 13.77 17.83
N LEU A 85 2.98 12.86 18.24
CA LEU A 85 4.38 13.17 18.55
C LEU A 85 5.11 13.70 17.30
N ALA A 86 4.95 13.03 16.15
CA ALA A 86 5.58 13.43 14.91
C ALA A 86 5.09 14.80 14.42
N THR A 87 3.77 15.03 14.47
CA THR A 87 3.18 16.32 14.08
C THR A 87 3.60 17.42 15.06
N GLY A 88 3.61 17.14 16.36
CA GLY A 88 4.06 18.07 17.38
C GLY A 88 5.53 18.47 17.22
N THR A 89 6.41 17.50 16.94
CA THR A 89 7.84 17.78 16.66
C THR A 89 8.03 18.58 15.38
N ALA A 90 7.25 18.31 14.33
CA ALA A 90 7.29 19.05 13.09
C ALA A 90 6.87 20.53 13.26
N ILE A 91 5.78 20.77 13.99
CA ILE A 91 5.30 22.13 14.33
C ILE A 91 6.32 22.84 15.22
N PHE A 92 6.84 22.18 16.26
CA PHE A 92 7.86 22.73 17.12
C PHE A 92 9.12 23.14 16.34
N ALA A 93 9.57 22.28 15.41
CA ALA A 93 10.70 22.56 14.55
C ALA A 93 10.44 23.83 13.70
N ARG A 94 9.25 23.93 13.12
CA ARG A 94 8.84 25.09 12.30
C ARG A 94 8.83 26.40 13.09
N VAL A 95 8.34 26.35 14.33
CA VAL A 95 8.22 27.56 15.19
C VAL A 95 9.58 27.95 15.76
N ARG A 96 10.42 26.98 16.12
CA ARG A 96 11.69 27.23 16.82
C ARG A 96 12.84 27.57 15.88
N PHE A 97 12.85 27.01 14.67
CA PHE A 97 13.92 27.15 13.68
C PHE A 97 13.39 27.76 12.40
N ASN A 98 14.02 28.83 11.90
CA ASN A 98 13.69 29.38 10.58
C ASN A 98 14.03 28.38 9.47
N GLU A 99 15.15 27.65 9.64
CA GLU A 99 15.59 26.55 8.80
C GLU A 99 15.81 25.34 9.70
N PRO A 100 14.90 24.35 9.69
CA PRO A 100 15.06 23.19 10.55
C PRO A 100 16.30 22.39 10.12
N PRO A 101 17.13 21.97 11.08
CA PRO A 101 18.30 21.16 10.77
C PRO A 101 17.83 19.84 10.13
N TRP A 102 18.45 19.46 9.02
CA TRP A 102 18.13 18.22 8.30
C TRP A 102 18.11 16.97 9.19
N MET A 103 18.94 16.95 10.23
CA MET A 103 18.98 15.86 11.23
C MET A 103 17.62 15.64 11.92
N LEU A 104 16.85 16.71 12.16
CA LEU A 104 15.56 16.62 12.82
C LEU A 104 14.53 15.95 11.88
N SER A 105 14.56 16.30 10.61
CA SER A 105 13.70 15.66 9.60
C SER A 105 14.08 14.21 9.37
N ALA A 106 15.38 13.89 9.32
CA ALA A 106 15.88 12.52 9.18
C ALA A 106 15.48 11.66 10.41
N PHE A 107 15.61 12.21 11.60
CA PHE A 107 15.19 11.53 12.83
C PHE A 107 13.67 11.28 12.83
N GLY A 108 12.88 12.26 12.43
CA GLY A 108 11.43 12.11 12.30
C GLY A 108 11.05 11.01 11.29
N ALA A 109 11.67 10.98 10.13
CA ALA A 109 11.43 9.96 9.12
C ALA A 109 11.82 8.55 9.63
N PHE A 110 12.92 8.44 10.36
CA PHE A 110 13.35 7.17 10.98
C PHE A 110 12.37 6.70 12.07
N MET A 111 11.97 7.60 12.97
CA MET A 111 11.02 7.26 14.04
C MET A 111 9.65 6.84 13.52
N LEU A 112 9.20 7.42 12.41
CA LEU A 112 7.93 7.08 11.78
C LEU A 112 7.99 5.82 10.92
N ALA A 113 9.17 5.37 10.50
CA ALA A 113 9.31 4.25 9.58
C ALA A 113 8.71 2.96 10.16
N PHE A 114 9.02 2.63 11.42
CA PHE A 114 8.52 1.40 12.04
C PHE A 114 7.00 1.38 12.21
N PRO A 115 6.35 2.39 12.85
CA PRO A 115 4.90 2.37 13.00
C PRO A 115 4.15 2.44 11.68
N LEU A 116 4.65 3.19 10.69
CA LEU A 116 4.02 3.25 9.37
C LEU A 116 4.18 1.94 8.59
N ALA A 117 5.35 1.30 8.65
CA ALA A 117 5.53 -0.02 8.05
C ALA A 117 4.64 -1.08 8.72
N TRP A 118 4.46 -1.02 10.05
CA TRP A 118 3.57 -1.91 10.77
C TRP A 118 2.10 -1.74 10.37
N VAL A 119 1.61 -0.50 10.40
CA VAL A 119 0.22 -0.18 10.05
C VAL A 119 -0.02 -0.47 8.56
N GLY A 120 0.91 -0.10 7.68
CA GLY A 120 0.81 -0.35 6.25
C GLY A 120 0.75 -1.84 5.92
N TYR A 121 1.56 -2.67 6.56
CA TYR A 121 1.46 -4.11 6.39
C TYR A 121 0.09 -4.64 6.79
N SER A 122 -0.43 -4.24 7.95
CA SER A 122 -1.77 -4.67 8.40
C SER A 122 -2.89 -4.22 7.47
N PHE A 123 -2.67 -3.12 6.71
CA PHE A 123 -3.68 -2.57 5.83
C PHE A 123 -3.62 -3.14 4.40
N PHE A 124 -2.40 -3.44 3.90
CA PHE A 124 -2.19 -3.87 2.51
C PHE A 124 -1.95 -5.37 2.38
N HIS A 125 -1.82 -6.10 3.50
CA HIS A 125 -1.68 -7.56 3.47
C HIS A 125 -2.93 -8.22 2.88
N ASP A 126 -2.74 -9.26 2.07
CA ASP A 126 -3.85 -10.00 1.49
C ASP A 126 -4.43 -11.00 2.51
N ASP A 127 -5.73 -10.94 2.73
CA ASP A 127 -6.46 -11.83 3.67
C ASP A 127 -6.39 -13.32 3.27
N GLU A 128 -5.96 -13.64 2.03
CA GLU A 128 -5.81 -15.01 1.56
C GLU A 128 -4.51 -15.68 2.02
N LEU A 129 -3.51 -14.89 2.41
CA LEU A 129 -2.22 -15.35 2.92
C LEU A 129 -2.21 -15.37 4.45
N GLU A 130 -1.47 -16.30 5.04
CA GLU A 130 -1.28 -16.30 6.50
C GLU A 130 -0.46 -15.06 6.92
N GLU A 131 -1.03 -14.26 7.83
CA GLU A 131 -0.31 -13.11 8.39
C GLU A 131 0.92 -13.56 9.19
N TYR A 132 2.04 -12.87 8.98
CA TYR A 132 3.18 -13.02 9.88
C TYR A 132 2.81 -12.62 11.31
N SER A 133 3.17 -13.44 12.28
CA SER A 133 2.82 -13.21 13.68
C SER A 133 4.06 -13.13 14.59
N GLY A 134 3.88 -12.48 15.73
CA GLY A 134 4.87 -12.46 16.79
C GLY A 134 6.21 -11.85 16.39
N LYS A 135 7.31 -12.56 16.68
CA LYS A 135 8.69 -12.07 16.45
C LYS A 135 9.02 -11.94 14.96
N GLU A 136 8.51 -12.85 14.14
CA GLU A 136 8.77 -12.83 12.70
C GLU A 136 8.22 -11.55 12.05
N ARG A 137 6.96 -11.20 12.35
CA ARG A 137 6.35 -9.93 11.90
C ARG A 137 7.20 -8.73 12.32
N SER A 138 7.60 -8.67 13.61
CA SER A 138 8.41 -7.54 14.12
C SER A 138 9.76 -7.42 13.40
N THR A 139 10.41 -8.55 13.10
CA THR A 139 11.70 -8.55 12.40
C THR A 139 11.54 -8.08 10.96
N ARG A 140 10.58 -8.60 10.22
CA ARG A 140 10.29 -8.23 8.83
C ARG A 140 9.88 -6.76 8.71
N VAL A 141 8.98 -6.29 9.58
CA VAL A 141 8.62 -4.87 9.67
C VAL A 141 9.82 -4.00 10.01
N GLY A 142 10.69 -4.45 10.92
CA GLY A 142 11.91 -3.73 11.27
C GLY A 142 12.87 -3.58 10.08
N ILE A 143 13.07 -4.64 9.29
CA ILE A 143 13.89 -4.59 8.07
C ILE A 143 13.26 -3.64 7.06
N CYS A 144 11.96 -3.75 6.82
CA CYS A 144 11.21 -2.87 5.91
C CYS A 144 11.32 -1.39 6.34
N ALA A 145 11.14 -1.12 7.64
CA ALA A 145 11.26 0.22 8.20
C ALA A 145 12.67 0.82 8.04
N LEU A 146 13.72 0.01 8.20
CA LEU A 146 15.08 0.45 7.93
C LEU A 146 15.28 0.82 6.46
N ILE A 147 14.79 0.00 5.53
CA ILE A 147 14.86 0.30 4.10
C ILE A 147 14.11 1.61 3.80
N PHE A 148 12.92 1.78 4.35
CA PHE A 148 12.12 2.99 4.18
C PHE A 148 12.86 4.24 4.70
N ALA A 149 13.43 4.19 5.89
CA ALA A 149 14.20 5.29 6.42
C ALA A 149 15.45 5.59 5.58
N MET A 150 16.11 4.55 5.05
CA MET A 150 17.31 4.71 4.21
C MET A 150 17.01 5.35 2.86
N THR A 151 15.77 5.31 2.34
CA THR A 151 15.42 6.00 1.08
C THR A 151 15.67 7.51 1.18
N TRP A 152 15.42 8.14 2.33
CA TRP A 152 15.76 9.54 2.55
C TRP A 152 17.27 9.78 2.60
N GLY A 153 18.02 8.80 3.13
CA GLY A 153 19.48 8.81 3.07
C GLY A 153 20.02 8.74 1.64
N VAL A 154 19.41 7.90 0.80
CA VAL A 154 19.72 7.79 -0.64
C VAL A 154 19.45 9.13 -1.33
N TYR A 155 18.29 9.75 -1.06
CA TYR A 155 17.98 11.07 -1.61
C TYR A 155 19.04 12.11 -1.23
N TRP A 156 19.41 12.19 0.04
CA TRP A 156 20.45 13.12 0.50
C TRP A 156 21.81 12.83 -0.12
N PHE A 157 22.18 11.55 -0.21
CA PHE A 157 23.44 11.12 -0.82
C PHE A 157 23.53 11.49 -2.32
N LEU A 158 22.45 11.26 -3.07
CA LEU A 158 22.38 11.61 -4.49
C LEU A 158 22.46 13.13 -4.70
N ALA A 159 21.75 13.90 -3.89
CA ALA A 159 21.79 15.35 -3.94
C ALA A 159 23.21 15.88 -3.66
N TYR A 160 23.87 15.34 -2.64
CA TYR A 160 25.24 15.69 -2.30
C TYR A 160 26.23 15.30 -3.40
N TYR A 161 26.12 14.10 -3.95
CA TYR A 161 26.99 13.60 -5.01
C TYR A 161 26.90 14.46 -6.28
N MET A 162 25.73 14.99 -6.60
CA MET A 162 25.53 15.93 -7.72
C MET A 162 26.04 17.34 -7.44
N GLY A 163 26.69 17.56 -6.31
CA GLY A 163 27.31 18.84 -5.97
C GLY A 163 26.36 19.87 -5.37
N ASN A 164 25.14 19.45 -5.00
CA ASN A 164 24.21 20.33 -4.29
C ASN A 164 24.65 20.47 -2.83
N LYS A 165 24.82 21.70 -2.37
CA LYS A 165 25.24 22.00 -0.99
C LYS A 165 24.09 21.86 0.00
N ALA A 166 22.87 22.09 -0.47
CA ALA A 166 21.63 21.93 0.28
C ALA A 166 20.58 21.21 -0.56
N LEU A 167 19.61 20.58 0.09
CA LEU A 167 18.48 19.94 -0.61
C LEU A 167 17.65 20.95 -1.42
N ALA A 168 17.61 22.20 -0.98
CA ALA A 168 16.96 23.30 -1.68
C ALA A 168 17.60 23.65 -3.03
N ASP A 169 18.86 23.25 -3.27
CA ASP A 169 19.57 23.51 -4.53
C ASP A 169 19.29 22.45 -5.61
N VAL A 170 18.53 21.40 -5.30
CA VAL A 170 18.20 20.32 -6.23
C VAL A 170 17.20 20.83 -7.27
N ASP A 171 17.57 20.75 -8.55
CA ASP A 171 16.67 21.11 -9.64
C ASP A 171 15.46 20.18 -9.74
N PRO A 172 14.30 20.63 -10.23
CA PRO A 172 13.07 19.84 -10.26
C PRO A 172 13.17 18.53 -11.05
N ILE A 173 14.00 18.48 -12.09
CA ILE A 173 14.19 17.27 -12.90
C ILE A 173 14.95 16.21 -12.10
N SER A 174 16.08 16.60 -11.49
CA SER A 174 16.84 15.71 -10.60
C SER A 174 16.01 15.25 -9.42
N PHE A 175 15.19 16.13 -8.84
CA PHE A 175 14.24 15.78 -7.80
C PHE A 175 13.27 14.67 -8.24
N ALA A 176 12.67 14.81 -9.43
CA ALA A 176 11.77 13.79 -9.98
C ALA A 176 12.47 12.45 -10.20
N ILE A 177 13.71 12.45 -10.70
CA ILE A 177 14.50 11.23 -10.87
C ILE A 177 14.79 10.58 -9.53
N PHE A 178 15.16 11.35 -8.51
CA PHE A 178 15.42 10.83 -7.17
C PHE A 178 14.16 10.21 -6.54
N LEU A 179 13.00 10.84 -6.76
CA LEU A 179 11.72 10.26 -6.32
C LEU A 179 11.49 8.89 -6.95
N VAL A 180 11.71 8.74 -8.25
CA VAL A 180 11.56 7.44 -8.93
C VAL A 180 12.49 6.40 -8.30
N ILE A 181 13.75 6.75 -8.05
CA ILE A 181 14.72 5.83 -7.41
C ILE A 181 14.24 5.44 -6.00
N MET A 182 13.77 6.40 -5.20
CA MET A 182 13.25 6.14 -3.86
C MET A 182 12.05 5.19 -3.90
N PHE A 183 11.11 5.41 -4.85
CA PHE A 183 9.94 4.54 -5.01
C PHE A 183 10.34 3.12 -5.45
N VAL A 184 11.29 2.98 -6.36
CA VAL A 184 11.79 1.66 -6.77
C VAL A 184 12.43 0.94 -5.57
N VAL A 185 13.33 1.59 -4.84
CA VAL A 185 14.02 0.99 -3.69
C VAL A 185 13.03 0.65 -2.56
N GLY A 186 12.12 1.56 -2.24
CA GLY A 186 11.14 1.36 -1.18
C GLY A 186 10.13 0.25 -1.51
N THR A 187 9.64 0.21 -2.76
CA THR A 187 8.74 -0.84 -3.23
C THR A 187 9.41 -2.21 -3.22
N LEU A 188 10.65 -2.32 -3.72
CA LEU A 188 11.42 -3.56 -3.67
C LEU A 188 11.68 -4.01 -2.23
N GLY A 189 11.98 -3.06 -1.34
CA GLY A 189 12.15 -3.34 0.09
C GLY A 189 10.89 -3.91 0.72
N SER A 190 9.73 -3.34 0.42
CA SER A 190 8.45 -3.83 0.90
C SER A 190 8.10 -5.21 0.33
N LEU A 191 8.29 -5.40 -0.98
CA LEU A 191 8.04 -6.66 -1.69
C LEU A 191 8.87 -7.81 -1.11
N VAL A 192 10.18 -7.58 -0.89
CA VAL A 192 11.11 -8.63 -0.40
C VAL A 192 10.96 -8.87 1.11
N ALA A 193 10.74 -7.83 1.91
CA ALA A 193 10.68 -7.96 3.36
C ALA A 193 9.34 -8.50 3.86
N MET A 194 8.25 -8.16 3.17
CA MET A 194 6.88 -8.43 3.61
C MET A 194 6.12 -9.41 2.72
N ASP A 195 6.75 -9.91 1.65
CA ASP A 195 6.14 -10.81 0.64
C ASP A 195 4.81 -10.28 0.09
N LEU A 196 4.74 -8.95 -0.12
CA LEU A 196 3.57 -8.28 -0.69
C LEU A 196 3.60 -8.33 -2.22
N ASP A 197 2.44 -8.28 -2.87
CA ASP A 197 2.36 -8.08 -4.31
C ASP A 197 2.87 -6.70 -4.72
N ILE A 198 3.29 -6.54 -5.99
CA ILE A 198 3.89 -5.30 -6.50
C ILE A 198 2.98 -4.09 -6.24
N GLY A 199 1.67 -4.23 -6.45
CA GLY A 199 0.70 -3.16 -6.20
C GLY A 199 0.59 -2.78 -4.72
N GLN A 200 0.51 -3.78 -3.85
CA GLN A 200 0.45 -3.62 -2.40
C GLN A 200 1.76 -3.04 -1.86
N ALA A 201 2.91 -3.54 -2.33
CA ALA A 201 4.22 -3.03 -1.96
C ALA A 201 4.42 -1.56 -2.36
N LEU A 202 3.94 -1.17 -3.54
CA LEU A 202 3.96 0.22 -4.01
C LEU A 202 3.10 1.12 -3.11
N LEU A 203 1.88 0.72 -2.79
CA LEU A 203 0.98 1.46 -1.91
C LEU A 203 1.52 1.54 -0.48
N HIS A 204 2.14 0.45 0.00
CA HIS A 204 2.77 0.40 1.32
C HIS A 204 3.90 1.44 1.45
N TYR A 205 4.82 1.49 0.47
CA TYR A 205 5.86 2.50 0.46
C TYR A 205 5.30 3.92 0.23
N ALA A 206 4.32 4.06 -0.68
CA ALA A 206 3.70 5.35 -0.97
C ALA A 206 3.06 5.98 0.27
N MET A 207 2.42 5.19 1.13
CA MET A 207 1.86 5.65 2.41
C MET A 207 2.96 6.24 3.31
N TYR A 208 4.07 5.52 3.49
CA TYR A 208 5.21 6.02 4.27
C TYR A 208 5.79 7.31 3.67
N PHE A 209 6.05 7.29 2.35
CA PHE A 209 6.60 8.44 1.64
C PHE A 209 5.70 9.66 1.78
N PHE A 210 4.39 9.51 1.57
CA PHE A 210 3.44 10.61 1.61
C PHE A 210 3.38 11.25 3.00
N VAL A 211 3.33 10.46 4.07
CA VAL A 211 3.32 10.97 5.44
C VAL A 211 4.62 11.71 5.77
N THR A 212 5.77 11.13 5.46
CA THR A 212 7.06 11.76 5.73
C THR A 212 7.30 13.01 4.87
N PHE A 213 6.83 13.00 3.63
CA PHE A 213 6.89 14.15 2.72
C PHE A 213 6.01 15.30 3.23
N LEU A 214 4.77 15.03 3.64
CA LEU A 214 3.90 16.05 4.25
C LEU A 214 4.52 16.65 5.51
N LEU A 215 5.11 15.82 6.38
CA LEU A 215 5.79 16.31 7.57
C LEU A 215 7.01 17.16 7.21
N ALA A 216 7.77 16.80 6.18
CA ALA A 216 8.86 17.62 5.67
C ALA A 216 8.36 18.99 5.18
N LEU A 217 7.22 19.05 4.49
CA LEU A 217 6.60 20.32 4.10
C LEU A 217 6.13 21.15 5.30
N VAL A 218 5.53 20.52 6.30
CA VAL A 218 5.10 21.17 7.54
C VAL A 218 6.27 21.77 8.29
N THR A 219 7.41 21.07 8.37
CA THR A 219 8.65 21.63 8.96
C THR A 219 9.23 22.80 8.16
N GLY A 220 8.80 22.99 6.91
CA GLY A 220 9.33 24.00 6.01
C GLY A 220 10.65 23.58 5.34
N ALA A 221 10.94 22.28 5.30
CA ALA A 221 12.09 21.77 4.57
C ALA A 221 11.90 22.04 3.06
N GLN A 222 12.86 22.70 2.45
CA GLN A 222 12.91 22.92 1.01
C GLN A 222 13.64 21.72 0.39
N LEU A 223 12.92 20.92 -0.39
CA LEU A 223 13.45 19.69 -1.00
C LEU A 223 13.96 19.90 -2.43
N SER A 224 13.54 21.00 -3.07
CA SER A 224 13.99 21.38 -4.42
C SER A 224 13.93 22.90 -4.60
N GLU A 225 14.62 23.39 -5.62
CA GLU A 225 14.46 24.80 -6.05
C GLU A 225 13.00 25.07 -6.47
N PRO A 226 12.42 26.23 -6.09
CA PRO A 226 11.09 26.58 -6.55
C PRO A 226 11.09 26.79 -8.08
N LEU A 227 10.10 26.22 -8.77
CA LEU A 227 9.92 26.28 -10.23
C LEU A 227 9.93 27.74 -10.80
N SER A 228 9.64 28.73 -9.96
CA SER A 228 9.64 30.14 -10.35
C SER A 228 11.01 30.81 -10.30
N SER A 229 12.01 30.17 -9.74
CA SER A 229 13.38 30.69 -9.65
C SER A 229 14.11 30.46 -10.98
N GLY A 230 13.74 31.18 -12.00
CA GLY A 230 14.43 31.23 -13.31
C GLY A 230 15.84 31.86 -13.26
N LYS A 231 16.52 31.79 -12.14
CA LYS A 231 17.97 32.06 -12.05
C LYS A 231 18.70 30.79 -12.53
N GLY A 232 18.76 30.65 -13.85
CA GLY A 232 19.79 29.81 -14.45
C GLY A 232 21.12 30.20 -13.81
N LYS A 233 21.76 29.29 -13.09
CA LYS A 233 23.17 29.48 -12.70
C LYS A 233 23.92 29.71 -13.99
N SER A 234 24.34 30.99 -14.21
CA SER A 234 25.21 31.30 -15.32
C SER A 234 26.44 30.40 -15.18
N PRO A 235 26.77 29.57 -16.18
CA PRO A 235 27.97 28.74 -16.14
C PRO A 235 29.28 29.55 -16.10
N TYR A 236 29.18 30.87 -16.23
CA TYR A 236 30.32 31.75 -16.13
C TYR A 236 30.35 32.41 -14.74
N PRO A 237 31.51 32.35 -14.03
CA PRO A 237 31.69 33.11 -12.81
C PRO A 237 31.45 34.58 -13.13
N THR A 238 30.49 35.22 -12.44
CA THR A 238 30.33 36.67 -12.49
C THR A 238 31.66 37.26 -12.07
N VAL A 239 32.40 37.76 -13.02
CA VAL A 239 33.57 38.62 -12.76
C VAL A 239 33.02 39.82 -12.03
N ASN A 240 33.09 39.77 -10.72
CA ASN A 240 32.76 40.89 -9.86
C ASN A 240 33.83 41.95 -10.18
N SER A 241 33.46 42.91 -11.01
CA SER A 241 34.26 44.05 -11.39
C SER A 241 34.53 44.89 -10.13
N GLN A 242 35.51 44.48 -9.37
CA GLN A 242 36.24 45.36 -8.47
C GLN A 242 37.07 46.33 -9.35
N ILE A 243 36.39 47.12 -10.16
CA ILE A 243 37.01 48.30 -10.74
C ILE A 243 37.04 49.32 -9.60
N LYS A 244 38.11 49.23 -8.82
CA LYS A 244 38.52 50.26 -7.91
C LYS A 244 38.95 51.45 -8.80
N SER A 245 38.09 52.42 -8.94
CA SER A 245 38.43 53.71 -9.62
C SER A 245 39.73 54.26 -9.02
N PRO A 246 40.75 54.54 -9.83
CA PRO A 246 41.96 55.21 -9.32
C PRO A 246 41.58 56.60 -8.82
N GLY A 247 41.86 56.88 -7.55
CA GLY A 247 41.65 58.16 -6.92
C GLY A 247 42.45 59.22 -7.65
N VAL A 248 41.76 60.19 -8.24
CA VAL A 248 42.31 61.41 -8.74
C VAL A 248 42.69 62.25 -7.53
N THR A 249 43.95 62.24 -7.15
CA THR A 249 44.53 63.24 -6.23
C THR A 249 44.73 64.53 -7.01
N GLY A 250 43.75 65.43 -6.99
CA GLY A 250 43.91 66.81 -7.40
C GLY A 250 44.74 67.58 -6.41
N ARG A 251 45.97 67.85 -6.79
CA ARG A 251 46.86 68.82 -6.11
C ARG A 251 46.53 70.18 -6.70
N ALA A 252 45.89 71.05 -5.93
CA ALA A 252 45.79 72.49 -6.26
C ALA A 252 46.74 73.22 -5.36
N LYS A 253 47.50 74.11 -6.03
CA LYS A 253 48.37 75.12 -5.42
C LYS A 253 47.55 76.15 -4.69
#